data_c6cf6459c38de951c945d3bfd3ff5d02
#
_entry.id   c6cf6459c38de951c945d3bfd3ff5d02
#
_cell.length_a   1.000
_cell.length_b   1.000
_cell.length_c   1.000
_cell.angle_alpha   90.00
_cell.angle_beta   90.00
_cell.angle_gamma   90.00
#
_symmetry.space_group_name_H-M   'P 1'
#
loop_
_entity.id
_entity.type
_entity.pdbx_description
1 polymer ?
#
loop_
_entity_poly.entity_id
_entity_poly.type
_entity_poly.pdbx_seq_one_letter_code
_entity_poly.pdbx_strand_id
1 'polypeptide(L)'
;MKNLSLFFLLLISTVSFKSQASFSLEDALSYALSNNIEYKNAKIDLQIAEQRVKQSVSTGLPKVSSSIGFQNYINIPTTVVPSNAFNPLAAADEFEELQFGTSINSTGTLRVDQLIFSATYVAGLKAAKVYKDLTSKVTEKSLLDTKEKVIGAYYAYLILEENKTLLNNSLINLNVIQKEISILVSEGLFEQINLDQINFSVLKLKNQISQVNHQTANSINVLKYVIGYPQDSALVLSSSLSDFKVGDTSLDAFQISPSQMLDFQIADENRRLSLLTLKMKKVSAIPSVSGFFSHQETALRNEFNLFSVDQPWYPSTFWGININIPIFTSGESLAVTKQSELDFKKSENLLRSVEEGLKQQLSQLSTDYNLALFALENDKENLILSQKISKNTLVRFKEGLKSGLDVAQAQNQEISAQNQLLQSHFNLLQAKLKLDKLMNKL
;
A
#
# COMPACT_ATOMS: atom_id res chain seq x y z
N MET A 1 -29.18 -22.21 -66.31
CA MET A 1 -28.38 -23.20 -65.58
C MET A 1 -27.39 -22.40 -64.74
N LYS A 2 -27.65 -22.19 -63.49
CA LYS A 2 -26.83 -21.39 -62.60
C LYS A 2 -26.23 -22.29 -61.52
N ASN A 3 -24.90 -22.37 -61.48
CA ASN A 3 -24.15 -23.14 -60.49
C ASN A 3 -24.20 -22.42 -59.15
N LEU A 4 -24.77 -23.08 -58.15
CA LEU A 4 -24.78 -22.64 -56.76
C LEU A 4 -23.58 -23.24 -56.06
N SER A 5 -22.51 -22.44 -55.86
CA SER A 5 -21.30 -22.83 -55.16
C SER A 5 -21.57 -22.68 -53.65
N LEU A 6 -21.63 -23.81 -52.95
CA LEU A 6 -21.82 -23.90 -51.50
C LEU A 6 -20.45 -23.62 -50.82
N PHE A 7 -20.28 -22.44 -50.24
CA PHE A 7 -19.08 -22.08 -49.44
C PHE A 7 -19.31 -22.60 -48.02
N PHE A 8 -18.71 -23.74 -47.72
CA PHE A 8 -18.68 -24.33 -46.39
C PHE A 8 -17.65 -23.57 -45.55
N LEU A 9 -18.10 -22.61 -44.73
CA LEU A 9 -17.23 -21.87 -43.80
C LEU A 9 -16.89 -22.76 -42.61
N LEU A 10 -15.73 -23.37 -42.60
CA LEU A 10 -15.21 -24.15 -41.48
C LEU A 10 -14.86 -23.18 -40.36
N LEU A 11 -15.73 -23.06 -39.35
CA LEU A 11 -15.46 -22.36 -38.10
C LEU A 11 -14.44 -23.21 -37.29
N ILE A 12 -13.16 -22.95 -37.48
CA ILE A 12 -12.11 -23.47 -36.61
C ILE A 12 -12.23 -22.67 -35.29
N SER A 13 -12.97 -23.23 -34.31
CA SER A 13 -12.89 -22.76 -32.94
C SER A 13 -11.48 -23.05 -32.43
N THR A 14 -10.63 -22.05 -32.44
CA THR A 14 -9.34 -22.08 -31.72
C THR A 14 -9.65 -22.19 -30.24
N VAL A 15 -9.71 -23.41 -29.73
CA VAL A 15 -9.62 -23.68 -28.30
C VAL A 15 -8.23 -23.20 -27.90
N SER A 16 -8.17 -21.95 -27.39
CA SER A 16 -6.97 -21.46 -26.71
C SER A 16 -6.76 -22.35 -25.48
N PHE A 17 -5.93 -23.38 -25.60
CA PHE A 17 -5.32 -23.99 -24.43
C PHE A 17 -4.62 -22.87 -23.69
N LYS A 18 -5.25 -22.33 -22.64
CA LYS A 18 -4.55 -21.51 -21.64
C LYS A 18 -3.45 -22.42 -21.09
N SER A 19 -2.23 -22.25 -21.58
CA SER A 19 -1.05 -22.82 -20.96
C SER A 19 -1.14 -22.50 -19.48
N GLN A 20 -1.21 -23.53 -18.66
CA GLN A 20 -1.24 -23.40 -17.21
C GLN A 20 0.10 -22.78 -16.81
N ALA A 21 0.12 -21.48 -16.59
CA ALA A 21 1.33 -20.75 -16.27
C ALA A 21 1.90 -21.31 -14.96
N SER A 22 3.08 -21.87 -15.04
CA SER A 22 3.84 -22.34 -13.89
C SER A 22 4.65 -21.16 -13.36
N PHE A 23 4.42 -20.78 -12.09
CA PHE A 23 5.04 -19.62 -11.46
C PHE A 23 6.18 -20.06 -10.52
N SER A 24 7.38 -19.61 -10.80
CA SER A 24 8.46 -19.57 -9.81
C SER A 24 8.22 -18.45 -8.79
N LEU A 25 9.02 -18.38 -7.73
CA LEU A 25 8.95 -17.27 -6.77
C LEU A 25 9.23 -15.91 -7.47
N GLU A 26 10.20 -15.89 -8.39
CA GLU A 26 10.57 -14.69 -9.15
C GLU A 26 9.43 -14.23 -10.07
N ASP A 27 8.76 -15.18 -10.74
CA ASP A 27 7.57 -14.90 -11.56
C ASP A 27 6.43 -14.34 -10.72
N ALA A 28 6.18 -14.92 -9.55
CA ALA A 28 5.15 -14.46 -8.61
C ALA A 28 5.46 -13.03 -8.10
N LEU A 29 6.72 -12.73 -7.78
CA LEU A 29 7.16 -11.40 -7.38
C LEU A 29 6.99 -10.39 -8.53
N SER A 30 7.47 -10.69 -9.72
CA SER A 30 7.38 -9.78 -10.87
C SER A 30 5.92 -9.53 -11.27
N TYR A 31 5.08 -10.56 -11.23
CA TYR A 31 3.65 -10.43 -11.47
C TYR A 31 2.98 -9.55 -10.39
N ALA A 32 3.31 -9.75 -9.11
CA ALA A 32 2.78 -8.95 -8.00
C ALA A 32 3.17 -7.49 -8.13
N LEU A 33 4.42 -7.16 -8.46
CA LEU A 33 4.88 -5.79 -8.65
C LEU A 33 4.15 -5.07 -9.80
N SER A 34 3.59 -5.83 -10.72
CA SER A 34 2.81 -5.30 -11.85
C SER A 34 1.31 -5.26 -11.56
N ASN A 35 0.79 -6.11 -10.65
CA ASN A 35 -0.65 -6.33 -10.49
C ASN A 35 -1.19 -6.11 -9.09
N ASN A 36 -0.37 -6.17 -8.04
CA ASN A 36 -0.82 -5.92 -6.67
C ASN A 36 -1.39 -4.51 -6.53
N ILE A 37 -2.60 -4.41 -5.98
CA ILE A 37 -3.37 -3.16 -5.90
C ILE A 37 -2.73 -2.18 -4.90
N GLU A 38 -2.24 -2.67 -3.76
CA GLU A 38 -1.63 -1.81 -2.72
C GLU A 38 -0.37 -1.11 -3.27
N TYR A 39 0.49 -1.84 -3.95
CA TYR A 39 1.69 -1.26 -4.56
C TYR A 39 1.38 -0.35 -5.76
N LYS A 40 0.36 -0.69 -6.58
CA LYS A 40 -0.14 0.22 -7.63
C LYS A 40 -0.62 1.55 -7.04
N ASN A 41 -1.39 1.50 -5.95
CA ASN A 41 -1.87 2.70 -5.27
C ASN A 41 -0.71 3.53 -4.71
N ALA A 42 0.29 2.90 -4.09
CA ALA A 42 1.48 3.62 -3.62
C ALA A 42 2.24 4.34 -4.74
N LYS A 43 2.34 3.74 -5.94
CA LYS A 43 2.89 4.41 -7.14
C LYS A 43 2.04 5.60 -7.59
N ILE A 44 0.72 5.47 -7.53
CA ILE A 44 -0.20 6.58 -7.86
C ILE A 44 -0.05 7.70 -6.84
N ASP A 45 0.09 7.40 -5.55
CA ASP A 45 0.33 8.39 -4.51
C ASP A 45 1.62 9.17 -4.74
N LEU A 46 2.68 8.51 -5.22
CA LEU A 46 3.92 9.19 -5.63
C LEU A 46 3.67 10.14 -6.81
N GLN A 47 2.91 9.71 -7.82
CA GLN A 47 2.53 10.58 -8.94
C GLN A 47 1.70 11.78 -8.47
N ILE A 48 0.78 11.57 -7.53
CA ILE A 48 0.01 12.65 -6.90
C ILE A 48 0.94 13.63 -6.18
N ALA A 49 1.92 13.13 -5.42
CA ALA A 49 2.92 13.98 -4.74
C ALA A 49 3.76 14.79 -5.74
N GLU A 50 4.11 14.23 -6.90
CA GLU A 50 4.79 14.94 -7.98
C GLU A 50 3.91 16.06 -8.56
N GLN A 51 2.61 15.82 -8.77
CA GLN A 51 1.69 16.87 -9.22
C GLN A 51 1.51 17.97 -8.16
N ARG A 52 1.53 17.62 -6.86
CA ARG A 52 1.51 18.62 -5.77
C ARG A 52 2.74 19.55 -5.80
N VAL A 53 3.92 19.01 -6.14
CA VAL A 53 5.11 19.86 -6.37
C VAL A 53 4.87 20.81 -7.53
N LYS A 54 4.36 20.34 -8.69
CA LYS A 54 4.03 21.19 -9.83
C LYS A 54 2.97 22.23 -9.48
N GLN A 55 1.93 21.85 -8.73
CA GLN A 55 0.91 22.75 -8.20
C GLN A 55 1.54 23.84 -7.32
N SER A 56 2.48 23.46 -6.43
CA SER A 56 3.20 24.45 -5.60
C SER A 56 4.06 25.40 -6.44
N VAL A 57 4.74 24.90 -7.47
CA VAL A 57 5.50 25.73 -8.41
C VAL A 57 4.57 26.71 -9.14
N SER A 58 3.39 26.25 -9.60
CA SER A 58 2.44 27.08 -10.34
C SER A 58 1.87 28.24 -9.53
N THR A 59 1.92 28.17 -8.20
CA THR A 59 1.52 29.28 -7.32
C THR A 59 2.43 30.52 -7.50
N GLY A 60 3.69 30.31 -7.89
CA GLY A 60 4.64 31.39 -8.16
C GLY A 60 4.63 31.87 -9.61
N LEU A 61 3.87 31.24 -10.52
CA LEU A 61 3.80 31.62 -11.94
C LEU A 61 2.63 32.56 -12.20
N PRO A 62 2.65 33.32 -13.32
CA PRO A 62 1.55 34.19 -13.72
C PRO A 62 0.25 33.38 -13.88
N LYS A 63 -0.84 33.91 -13.34
CA LYS A 63 -2.19 33.34 -13.50
C LYS A 63 -3.02 34.31 -14.33
N VAL A 64 -3.59 33.82 -15.42
CA VAL A 64 -4.49 34.59 -16.29
C VAL A 64 -5.90 34.11 -16.02
N SER A 65 -6.80 35.03 -15.74
CA SER A 65 -8.24 34.75 -15.55
C SER A 65 -9.07 35.72 -16.36
N SER A 66 -10.22 35.27 -16.80
CA SER A 66 -11.23 36.11 -17.44
C SER A 66 -12.55 35.90 -16.71
N SER A 67 -13.29 36.97 -16.54
CA SER A 67 -14.64 36.96 -15.99
C SER A 67 -15.56 37.88 -16.80
N ILE A 68 -16.80 37.40 -16.97
CA ILE A 68 -17.86 38.18 -17.61
C ILE A 68 -18.98 38.32 -16.59
N GLY A 69 -19.33 39.56 -16.25
CA GLY A 69 -20.43 39.91 -15.37
C GLY A 69 -21.57 40.52 -16.16
N PHE A 70 -22.81 40.19 -15.79
CA PHE A 70 -24.01 40.85 -16.28
C PHE A 70 -24.89 41.18 -15.06
N GLN A 71 -25.26 42.47 -14.97
CA GLN A 71 -26.16 42.96 -13.91
C GLN A 71 -27.29 43.74 -14.54
N ASN A 72 -28.52 43.42 -14.14
CA ASN A 72 -29.70 44.20 -14.47
C ASN A 72 -30.29 44.77 -13.19
N TYR A 73 -30.24 46.06 -13.02
CA TYR A 73 -30.84 46.76 -11.89
C TYR A 73 -32.34 46.92 -12.13
N ILE A 74 -33.15 46.25 -11.32
CA ILE A 74 -34.60 46.46 -11.31
C ILE A 74 -34.94 47.86 -10.82
N ASN A 75 -34.16 48.35 -9.84
CA ASN A 75 -34.18 49.75 -9.39
C ASN A 75 -32.76 50.28 -9.41
N ILE A 76 -32.52 51.34 -10.19
CA ILE A 76 -31.22 52.02 -10.24
C ILE A 76 -30.97 52.66 -8.87
N PRO A 77 -29.80 52.52 -8.26
CA PRO A 77 -29.50 53.15 -6.97
C PRO A 77 -29.65 54.68 -7.05
N THR A 78 -30.39 55.22 -6.10
CA THR A 78 -30.55 56.67 -5.98
C THR A 78 -29.47 57.22 -5.05
N THR A 79 -28.79 58.27 -5.49
CA THR A 79 -27.82 59.01 -4.68
C THR A 79 -28.44 60.34 -4.30
N VAL A 80 -28.43 60.61 -3.00
CA VAL A 80 -28.95 61.86 -2.46
C VAL A 80 -27.78 62.86 -2.38
N VAL A 81 -27.91 63.97 -3.04
CA VAL A 81 -26.88 65.05 -3.08
C VAL A 81 -27.48 66.36 -2.58
N PRO A 82 -26.71 67.25 -1.92
CA PRO A 82 -27.20 68.56 -1.55
C PRO A 82 -27.60 69.39 -2.79
N SER A 83 -28.82 69.96 -2.76
CA SER A 83 -29.39 70.72 -3.91
C SER A 83 -28.51 71.90 -4.32
N ASN A 84 -27.78 72.49 -3.38
CA ASN A 84 -26.83 73.58 -3.65
C ASN A 84 -25.60 73.18 -4.51
N ALA A 85 -25.37 71.84 -4.69
CA ALA A 85 -24.32 71.36 -5.63
C ALA A 85 -24.67 71.66 -7.11
N PHE A 86 -25.94 71.77 -7.44
CA PHE A 86 -26.45 72.08 -8.80
C PHE A 86 -27.16 73.44 -8.91
N ASN A 87 -27.71 73.94 -7.81
CA ASN A 87 -28.32 75.27 -7.74
C ASN A 87 -27.76 76.03 -6.52
N PRO A 88 -26.82 76.95 -6.78
CA PRO A 88 -26.19 77.77 -5.72
C PRO A 88 -27.15 78.62 -4.86
N LEU A 89 -28.42 78.76 -5.29
CA LEU A 89 -29.48 79.47 -4.58
C LEU A 89 -30.35 78.57 -3.69
N ALA A 90 -30.15 77.25 -3.75
CA ALA A 90 -30.89 76.30 -2.92
C ALA A 90 -30.41 76.36 -1.46
N ALA A 91 -31.28 76.07 -0.50
CA ALA A 91 -30.96 76.00 0.91
C ALA A 91 -29.94 74.88 1.19
N ALA A 92 -29.09 75.08 2.18
CA ALA A 92 -28.01 74.11 2.50
C ALA A 92 -28.51 72.78 3.06
N ASP A 93 -29.73 72.70 3.51
CA ASP A 93 -30.44 71.54 4.05
C ASP A 93 -31.43 70.90 3.05
N GLU A 94 -31.47 71.41 1.82
CA GLU A 94 -32.29 70.85 0.75
C GLU A 94 -31.48 69.82 -0.05
N PHE A 95 -32.08 68.62 -0.28
CA PHE A 95 -31.45 67.52 -0.97
C PHE A 95 -32.22 67.12 -2.22
N GLU A 96 -31.49 66.73 -3.25
CA GLU A 96 -32.02 66.28 -4.52
C GLU A 96 -31.69 64.80 -4.72
N GLU A 97 -32.63 63.97 -5.16
CA GLU A 97 -32.46 62.55 -5.44
C GLU A 97 -32.10 62.39 -6.91
N LEU A 98 -30.89 61.87 -7.15
CA LEU A 98 -30.36 61.63 -8.51
C LEU A 98 -30.12 60.12 -8.71
N GLN A 99 -30.55 59.60 -9.82
CA GLN A 99 -30.22 58.24 -10.27
C GLN A 99 -29.07 58.31 -11.28
N PHE A 100 -27.88 57.85 -10.83
CA PHE A 100 -26.71 57.77 -11.70
C PHE A 100 -26.51 56.33 -12.14
N GLY A 101 -26.43 56.11 -13.47
CA GLY A 101 -26.14 54.80 -14.06
C GLY A 101 -27.20 54.33 -15.05
N THR A 102 -27.08 53.09 -15.47
CA THR A 102 -27.97 52.44 -16.41
C THR A 102 -28.56 51.18 -15.79
N SER A 103 -29.72 50.75 -16.29
CA SER A 103 -30.38 49.55 -15.79
C SER A 103 -29.56 48.28 -16.06
N ILE A 104 -28.75 48.26 -17.16
CA ILE A 104 -27.93 47.11 -17.53
C ILE A 104 -26.46 47.52 -17.48
N ASN A 105 -25.67 46.72 -16.70
CA ASN A 105 -24.24 46.83 -16.64
C ASN A 105 -23.61 45.45 -16.98
N SER A 106 -22.82 45.41 -18.05
CA SER A 106 -22.09 44.21 -18.41
C SER A 106 -20.59 44.52 -18.43
N THR A 107 -19.81 43.61 -17.80
CA THR A 107 -18.37 43.82 -17.63
C THR A 107 -17.64 42.54 -18.06
N GLY A 108 -16.69 42.72 -19.00
CA GLY A 108 -15.72 41.68 -19.36
C GLY A 108 -14.35 42.09 -18.80
N THR A 109 -13.73 41.23 -17.97
CA THR A 109 -12.42 41.49 -17.34
C THR A 109 -11.43 40.41 -17.74
N LEU A 110 -10.25 40.79 -18.15
CA LEU A 110 -9.05 39.96 -18.31
C LEU A 110 -8.04 40.38 -17.25
N ARG A 111 -7.63 39.45 -16.41
CA ARG A 111 -6.71 39.73 -15.30
C ARG A 111 -5.54 38.77 -15.30
N VAL A 112 -4.34 39.31 -15.07
CA VAL A 112 -3.10 38.56 -14.85
C VAL A 112 -2.60 38.89 -13.46
N ASP A 113 -2.41 37.86 -12.63
CA ASP A 113 -1.85 37.99 -11.28
C ASP A 113 -0.50 37.28 -11.24
N GLN A 114 0.53 37.91 -10.66
CA GLN A 114 1.88 37.37 -10.51
C GLN A 114 2.37 37.52 -9.08
N LEU A 115 2.74 36.44 -8.45
CA LEU A 115 3.47 36.46 -7.18
C LEU A 115 4.92 36.91 -7.45
N ILE A 116 5.33 38.05 -6.90
CA ILE A 116 6.68 38.60 -7.05
C ILE A 116 7.58 38.08 -5.92
N PHE A 117 7.09 38.16 -4.68
CA PHE A 117 7.82 37.73 -3.51
C PHE A 117 6.88 37.17 -2.42
N SER A 118 7.23 36.01 -1.90
CA SER A 118 6.61 35.45 -0.68
C SER A 118 7.56 34.46 -0.03
N ALA A 119 7.98 34.76 1.19
CA ALA A 119 8.82 33.85 1.99
C ALA A 119 8.07 32.54 2.31
N THR A 120 6.75 32.62 2.52
CA THR A 120 5.88 31.47 2.75
C THR A 120 5.82 30.55 1.52
N TYR A 121 5.76 31.12 0.32
CA TYR A 121 5.83 30.36 -0.93
C TYR A 121 7.13 29.56 -1.05
N VAL A 122 8.28 30.21 -0.79
CA VAL A 122 9.59 29.54 -0.87
C VAL A 122 9.69 28.39 0.14
N ALA A 123 9.21 28.58 1.37
CA ALA A 123 9.17 27.55 2.40
C ALA A 123 8.19 26.42 2.03
N GLY A 124 7.01 26.76 1.51
CA GLY A 124 5.99 25.83 1.04
C GLY A 124 6.47 24.97 -0.13
N LEU A 125 7.19 25.55 -1.10
CA LEU A 125 7.78 24.78 -2.20
C LEU A 125 8.82 23.76 -1.72
N LYS A 126 9.65 24.14 -0.73
CA LYS A 126 10.59 23.19 -0.09
C LYS A 126 9.84 22.07 0.64
N ALA A 127 8.75 22.39 1.36
CA ALA A 127 7.93 21.42 2.04
C ALA A 127 7.26 20.44 1.05
N ALA A 128 6.76 20.93 -0.09
CA ALA A 128 6.19 20.09 -1.14
C ALA A 128 7.21 19.09 -1.72
N LYS A 129 8.48 19.50 -1.88
CA LYS A 129 9.56 18.61 -2.35
C LYS A 129 9.86 17.53 -1.31
N VAL A 130 10.00 17.89 -0.03
CA VAL A 130 10.21 16.92 1.06
C VAL A 130 9.03 15.98 1.20
N TYR A 131 7.79 16.47 1.00
CA TYR A 131 6.61 15.60 0.96
C TYR A 131 6.67 14.56 -0.18
N LYS A 132 7.15 14.96 -1.37
CA LYS A 132 7.39 14.01 -2.47
C LYS A 132 8.45 12.97 -2.09
N ASP A 133 9.57 13.40 -1.47
CA ASP A 133 10.64 12.49 -1.04
C ASP A 133 10.15 11.52 0.03
N LEU A 134 9.35 11.98 0.99
CA LEU A 134 8.64 11.15 1.97
C LEU A 134 7.75 10.10 1.27
N THR A 135 6.91 10.53 0.31
CA THR A 135 6.01 9.64 -0.42
C THR A 135 6.80 8.61 -1.24
N SER A 136 7.96 8.98 -1.79
CA SER A 136 8.87 8.04 -2.46
C SER A 136 9.34 6.94 -1.50
N LYS A 137 9.73 7.30 -0.26
CA LYS A 137 10.12 6.32 0.76
C LYS A 137 8.96 5.42 1.22
N VAL A 138 7.75 5.97 1.32
CA VAL A 138 6.54 5.18 1.61
C VAL A 138 6.23 4.21 0.46
N THR A 139 6.45 4.61 -0.79
CA THR A 139 6.29 3.73 -1.96
C THR A 139 7.32 2.60 -1.95
N GLU A 140 8.58 2.89 -1.57
CA GLU A 140 9.64 1.89 -1.39
C GLU A 140 9.27 0.90 -0.26
N LYS A 141 8.70 1.38 0.84
CA LYS A 141 8.17 0.52 1.91
C LYS A 141 7.05 -0.39 1.40
N SER A 142 6.11 0.13 0.63
CA SER A 142 5.03 -0.66 0.02
C SER A 142 5.57 -1.74 -0.92
N LEU A 143 6.67 -1.48 -1.62
CA LEU A 143 7.39 -2.49 -2.42
C LEU A 143 7.89 -3.64 -1.53
N LEU A 144 8.60 -3.33 -0.43
CA LEU A 144 9.12 -4.34 0.49
C LEU A 144 8.00 -5.11 1.19
N ASP A 145 6.93 -4.43 1.60
CA ASP A 145 5.74 -5.04 2.21
C ASP A 145 5.06 -6.02 1.23
N THR A 146 4.96 -5.64 -0.05
CA THR A 146 4.40 -6.49 -1.09
C THR A 146 5.27 -7.72 -1.31
N LYS A 147 6.60 -7.55 -1.42
CA LYS A 147 7.53 -8.67 -1.56
C LYS A 147 7.45 -9.63 -0.37
N GLU A 148 7.44 -9.11 0.86
CA GLU A 148 7.28 -9.93 2.08
C GLU A 148 5.99 -10.76 2.03
N LYS A 149 4.84 -10.12 1.73
CA LYS A 149 3.53 -10.80 1.64
C LYS A 149 3.55 -11.91 0.59
N VAL A 150 4.13 -11.66 -0.59
CA VAL A 150 4.22 -12.64 -1.68
C VAL A 150 5.10 -13.81 -1.29
N ILE A 151 6.31 -13.56 -0.79
CA ILE A 151 7.26 -14.60 -0.38
C ILE A 151 6.65 -15.44 0.76
N GLY A 152 6.04 -14.79 1.76
CA GLY A 152 5.39 -15.45 2.88
C GLY A 152 4.24 -16.36 2.46
N ALA A 153 3.38 -15.89 1.55
CA ALA A 153 2.27 -16.69 1.01
C ALA A 153 2.78 -17.84 0.13
N TYR A 154 3.83 -17.62 -0.63
CA TYR A 154 4.47 -18.63 -1.47
C TYR A 154 5.06 -19.76 -0.60
N TYR A 155 5.80 -19.44 0.45
CA TYR A 155 6.34 -20.41 1.40
C TYR A 155 5.23 -21.19 2.13
N ALA A 156 4.17 -20.51 2.54
CA ALA A 156 3.04 -21.14 3.20
C ALA A 156 2.37 -22.21 2.31
N TYR A 157 2.23 -21.95 1.02
CA TYR A 157 1.72 -22.93 0.07
C TYR A 157 2.67 -24.12 -0.10
N LEU A 158 3.96 -23.88 -0.29
CA LEU A 158 4.95 -24.95 -0.48
C LEU A 158 5.03 -25.89 0.74
N ILE A 159 4.99 -25.35 1.93
CA ILE A 159 4.97 -26.13 3.17
C ILE A 159 3.75 -27.06 3.23
N LEU A 160 2.57 -26.55 2.84
CA LEU A 160 1.34 -27.35 2.83
C LEU A 160 1.36 -28.45 1.77
N GLU A 161 1.91 -28.17 0.57
CA GLU A 161 2.08 -29.21 -0.48
C GLU A 161 3.09 -30.30 -0.04
N GLU A 162 4.18 -29.91 0.59
CA GLU A 162 5.14 -30.86 1.16
C GLU A 162 4.50 -31.70 2.27
N ASN A 163 3.76 -31.06 3.18
CA ASN A 163 3.03 -31.77 4.24
C ASN A 163 2.03 -32.78 3.66
N LYS A 164 1.25 -32.39 2.66
CA LYS A 164 0.32 -33.31 1.98
C LYS A 164 1.04 -34.51 1.38
N THR A 165 2.21 -34.29 0.77
CA THR A 165 3.04 -35.36 0.19
C THR A 165 3.52 -36.32 1.27
N LEU A 166 4.02 -35.82 2.41
CA LEU A 166 4.47 -36.62 3.54
C LEU A 166 3.33 -37.42 4.17
N LEU A 167 2.15 -36.82 4.39
CA LEU A 167 0.99 -37.49 4.94
C LEU A 167 0.46 -38.59 4.00
N ASN A 168 0.45 -38.37 2.69
CA ASN A 168 0.07 -39.40 1.71
C ASN A 168 1.05 -40.58 1.71
N ASN A 169 2.36 -40.33 1.79
CA ASN A 169 3.36 -41.38 1.92
C ASN A 169 3.18 -42.17 3.20
N SER A 170 2.88 -41.48 4.32
CA SER A 170 2.57 -42.15 5.60
C SER A 170 1.29 -43.00 5.52
N LEU A 171 0.27 -42.52 4.77
CA LEU A 171 -0.96 -43.31 4.55
C LEU A 171 -0.69 -44.58 3.73
N ILE A 172 0.15 -44.51 2.69
CA ILE A 172 0.56 -45.69 1.91
C ILE A 172 1.23 -46.72 2.84
N ASN A 173 2.18 -46.28 3.70
CA ASN A 173 2.87 -47.13 4.64
C ASN A 173 1.92 -47.76 5.65
N LEU A 174 1.01 -46.98 6.24
CA LEU A 174 0.00 -47.46 7.17
C LEU A 174 -0.97 -48.47 6.54
N ASN A 175 -1.37 -48.28 5.28
CA ASN A 175 -2.23 -49.25 4.59
C ASN A 175 -1.52 -50.60 4.34
N VAL A 176 -0.19 -50.58 4.08
CA VAL A 176 0.59 -51.83 4.00
C VAL A 176 0.57 -52.56 5.32
N ILE A 177 0.86 -51.86 6.45
CA ILE A 177 0.82 -52.44 7.80
C ILE A 177 -0.58 -52.97 8.12
N GLN A 178 -1.63 -52.20 7.82
CA GLN A 178 -3.03 -52.62 8.02
C GLN A 178 -3.33 -53.96 7.32
N LYS A 179 -2.89 -54.11 6.05
CA LYS A 179 -3.08 -55.32 5.28
C LYS A 179 -2.33 -56.51 5.90
N GLU A 180 -1.07 -56.31 6.29
CA GLU A 180 -0.28 -57.38 6.97
C GLU A 180 -0.97 -57.83 8.28
N ILE A 181 -1.41 -56.87 9.11
CA ILE A 181 -2.10 -57.21 10.38
C ILE A 181 -3.45 -57.87 10.12
N SER A 182 -4.21 -57.48 9.11
CA SER A 182 -5.49 -58.09 8.78
C SER A 182 -5.35 -59.58 8.41
N ILE A 183 -4.27 -59.94 7.72
CA ILE A 183 -3.94 -61.34 7.39
C ILE A 183 -3.63 -62.13 8.69
N LEU A 184 -2.75 -61.59 9.54
CA LEU A 184 -2.37 -62.25 10.80
C LEU A 184 -3.56 -62.44 11.75
N VAL A 185 -4.51 -61.51 11.78
CA VAL A 185 -5.76 -61.61 12.53
C VAL A 185 -6.65 -62.67 11.90
N SER A 186 -6.78 -62.77 10.57
CA SER A 186 -7.60 -63.82 9.92
C SER A 186 -7.06 -65.22 10.10
N GLU A 187 -5.74 -65.40 10.31
CA GLU A 187 -5.07 -66.63 10.61
C GLU A 187 -5.07 -66.95 12.12
N GLY A 188 -5.67 -66.11 12.95
CA GLY A 188 -5.74 -66.31 14.42
C GLY A 188 -4.42 -66.04 15.14
N LEU A 189 -3.41 -65.46 14.48
CA LEU A 189 -2.09 -65.18 15.08
C LEU A 189 -2.07 -63.89 15.90
N PHE A 190 -3.02 -62.96 15.62
CA PHE A 190 -3.17 -61.67 16.35
C PHE A 190 -4.63 -61.46 16.74
N GLU A 191 -4.84 -60.70 17.81
CA GLU A 191 -6.16 -60.27 18.27
C GLU A 191 -6.74 -59.14 17.38
N GLN A 192 -8.08 -59.14 17.23
CA GLN A 192 -8.80 -58.09 16.46
C GLN A 192 -8.46 -56.68 16.90
N ILE A 193 -8.19 -56.46 18.19
CA ILE A 193 -7.84 -55.14 18.75
C ILE A 193 -6.61 -54.51 18.06
N ASN A 194 -5.63 -55.32 17.62
CA ASN A 194 -4.46 -54.81 16.89
C ASN A 194 -4.85 -54.24 15.55
N LEU A 195 -5.77 -54.85 14.82
CA LEU A 195 -6.29 -54.32 13.55
C LEU A 195 -7.11 -53.04 13.77
N ASP A 196 -7.93 -53.01 14.81
CA ASP A 196 -8.76 -51.84 15.12
C ASP A 196 -7.93 -50.62 15.48
N GLN A 197 -6.79 -50.76 16.16
CA GLN A 197 -5.85 -49.68 16.47
C GLN A 197 -5.20 -49.09 15.21
N ILE A 198 -4.84 -49.93 14.24
CA ILE A 198 -4.30 -49.46 12.98
C ILE A 198 -5.39 -48.83 12.12
N ASN A 199 -6.60 -49.40 12.09
CA ASN A 199 -7.76 -48.81 11.42
C ASN A 199 -8.06 -47.40 11.94
N PHE A 200 -8.02 -47.22 13.26
CA PHE A 200 -8.18 -45.92 13.89
C PHE A 200 -7.09 -44.92 13.42
N SER A 201 -5.81 -45.32 13.36
CA SER A 201 -4.72 -44.50 12.89
C SER A 201 -4.87 -44.11 11.39
N VAL A 202 -5.32 -45.04 10.53
CA VAL A 202 -5.63 -44.78 9.13
C VAL A 202 -6.75 -43.77 8.97
N LEU A 203 -7.84 -43.86 9.73
CA LEU A 203 -8.96 -42.93 9.72
C LEU A 203 -8.51 -41.51 10.18
N LYS A 204 -7.73 -41.47 11.26
CA LYS A 204 -7.15 -40.20 11.77
C LYS A 204 -6.29 -39.52 10.71
N LEU A 205 -5.41 -40.29 10.05
CA LEU A 205 -4.52 -39.74 8.99
C LEU A 205 -5.29 -39.26 7.77
N LYS A 206 -6.35 -40.00 7.34
CA LYS A 206 -7.24 -39.56 6.26
C LYS A 206 -7.90 -38.22 6.58
N ASN A 207 -8.35 -38.00 7.83
CA ASN A 207 -8.91 -36.73 8.27
C ASN A 207 -7.85 -35.59 8.22
N GLN A 208 -6.61 -35.87 8.64
CA GLN A 208 -5.52 -34.90 8.55
C GLN A 208 -5.22 -34.52 7.10
N ILE A 209 -5.18 -35.49 6.18
CA ILE A 209 -5.00 -35.25 4.74
C ILE A 209 -6.13 -34.36 4.19
N SER A 210 -7.38 -34.64 4.58
CA SER A 210 -8.52 -33.80 4.18
C SER A 210 -8.35 -32.35 4.65
N GLN A 211 -7.94 -32.14 5.91
CA GLN A 211 -7.68 -30.80 6.45
C GLN A 211 -6.56 -30.08 5.68
N VAL A 212 -5.44 -30.77 5.43
CA VAL A 212 -4.31 -30.17 4.67
C VAL A 212 -4.72 -29.83 3.24
N ASN A 213 -5.53 -30.66 2.57
CA ASN A 213 -6.05 -30.35 1.24
C ASN A 213 -6.88 -29.06 1.23
N HIS A 214 -7.73 -28.85 2.22
CA HIS A 214 -8.49 -27.59 2.36
C HIS A 214 -7.58 -26.41 2.66
N GLN A 215 -6.59 -26.58 3.52
CA GLN A 215 -5.61 -25.52 3.83
C GLN A 215 -4.78 -25.14 2.60
N THR A 216 -4.34 -26.13 1.81
CA THR A 216 -3.60 -25.90 0.56
C THR A 216 -4.46 -25.13 -0.47
N ALA A 217 -5.73 -25.52 -0.62
CA ALA A 217 -6.66 -24.81 -1.50
C ALA A 217 -6.89 -23.34 -1.06
N ASN A 218 -6.96 -23.11 0.25
CA ASN A 218 -7.05 -21.75 0.77
C ASN A 218 -5.74 -20.96 0.59
N SER A 219 -4.59 -21.60 0.81
CA SER A 219 -3.28 -20.95 0.69
C SER A 219 -3.00 -20.46 -0.74
N ILE A 220 -3.37 -21.25 -1.75
CA ILE A 220 -3.22 -20.79 -3.15
C ILE A 220 -4.13 -19.59 -3.46
N ASN A 221 -5.34 -19.54 -2.87
CA ASN A 221 -6.23 -18.39 -3.03
C ASN A 221 -5.67 -17.13 -2.34
N VAL A 222 -5.03 -17.28 -1.17
CA VAL A 222 -4.31 -16.18 -0.50
C VAL A 222 -3.17 -15.68 -1.39
N LEU A 223 -2.37 -16.59 -1.96
CA LEU A 223 -1.29 -16.21 -2.87
C LEU A 223 -1.83 -15.46 -4.09
N LYS A 224 -2.89 -15.97 -4.75
CA LYS A 224 -3.54 -15.27 -5.88
C LYS A 224 -3.97 -13.86 -5.49
N TYR A 225 -4.57 -13.69 -4.32
CA TYR A 225 -4.99 -12.39 -3.83
C TYR A 225 -3.79 -11.43 -3.66
N VAL A 226 -2.73 -11.92 -3.00
CA VAL A 226 -1.54 -11.10 -2.72
C VAL A 226 -0.82 -10.67 -4.00
N ILE A 227 -0.71 -11.58 -4.99
CA ILE A 227 -0.07 -11.23 -6.27
C ILE A 227 -1.00 -10.46 -7.22
N GLY A 228 -2.30 -10.34 -6.91
CA GLY A 228 -3.29 -9.71 -7.78
C GLY A 228 -3.71 -10.59 -8.97
N TYR A 229 -3.67 -11.93 -8.80
CA TYR A 229 -4.06 -12.90 -9.83
C TYR A 229 -5.57 -13.20 -9.74
N PRO A 230 -6.28 -13.41 -10.88
CA PRO A 230 -7.71 -13.71 -10.87
C PRO A 230 -8.01 -14.99 -10.07
N GLN A 231 -8.99 -14.93 -9.15
CA GLN A 231 -9.33 -16.04 -8.25
C GLN A 231 -9.83 -17.28 -9.01
N ASP A 232 -10.54 -17.08 -10.12
CA ASP A 232 -11.14 -18.14 -10.92
C ASP A 232 -10.16 -18.82 -11.89
N SER A 233 -8.92 -18.33 -12.00
CA SER A 233 -7.90 -18.89 -12.87
C SER A 233 -7.02 -19.90 -12.13
N ALA A 234 -6.65 -21.00 -12.77
CA ALA A 234 -5.74 -21.97 -12.18
C ALA A 234 -4.32 -21.38 -12.07
N LEU A 235 -3.67 -21.59 -10.93
CA LEU A 235 -2.30 -21.20 -10.67
C LEU A 235 -1.52 -22.44 -10.21
N VAL A 236 -0.40 -22.73 -10.84
CA VAL A 236 0.52 -23.81 -10.45
C VAL A 236 1.87 -23.21 -10.12
N LEU A 237 2.50 -23.69 -9.05
CA LEU A 237 3.85 -23.26 -8.69
C LEU A 237 4.88 -24.28 -9.18
N SER A 238 6.04 -23.78 -9.63
CA SER A 238 7.12 -24.62 -10.18
C SER A 238 8.21 -24.98 -9.19
N SER A 239 8.34 -24.19 -8.10
CA SER A 239 9.38 -24.43 -7.11
C SER A 239 8.94 -25.44 -6.04
N SER A 240 9.91 -26.16 -5.49
CA SER A 240 9.74 -27.03 -4.33
C SER A 240 10.31 -26.38 -3.07
N LEU A 241 9.95 -26.88 -1.89
CA LEU A 241 10.50 -26.39 -0.62
C LEU A 241 12.02 -26.59 -0.53
N SER A 242 12.55 -27.65 -1.14
CA SER A 242 13.99 -27.96 -1.18
C SER A 242 14.86 -26.93 -1.91
N ASP A 243 14.24 -26.12 -2.77
CA ASP A 243 14.94 -25.07 -3.54
C ASP A 243 15.32 -23.87 -2.64
N PHE A 244 14.64 -23.73 -1.48
CA PHE A 244 14.82 -22.63 -0.54
C PHE A 244 15.69 -23.08 0.65
N LYS A 245 17.01 -23.12 0.41
CA LYS A 245 17.96 -23.38 1.49
C LYS A 245 18.29 -22.09 2.22
N VAL A 246 18.12 -22.10 3.53
CA VAL A 246 18.63 -21.02 4.38
C VAL A 246 20.11 -21.32 4.60
N GLY A 247 20.99 -20.51 4.00
CA GLY A 247 22.43 -20.61 4.27
C GLY A 247 22.77 -20.17 5.69
N ASP A 248 23.90 -20.68 6.22
CA ASP A 248 24.46 -20.20 7.49
C ASP A 248 24.81 -18.72 7.37
N THR A 249 23.88 -17.89 7.78
CA THR A 249 24.10 -16.44 7.83
C THR A 249 24.68 -16.14 9.22
N SER A 250 25.95 -15.77 9.29
CA SER A 250 26.58 -15.39 10.55
C SER A 250 25.89 -14.17 11.17
N LEU A 251 25.84 -14.12 12.51
CA LEU A 251 25.26 -13.00 13.29
C LEU A 251 25.83 -11.64 12.89
N ASP A 252 27.09 -11.59 12.45
CA ASP A 252 27.75 -10.36 11.99
C ASP A 252 27.13 -9.76 10.71
N ALA A 253 26.38 -10.56 9.95
CA ALA A 253 25.66 -10.09 8.77
C ALA A 253 24.43 -9.21 9.10
N PHE A 254 24.01 -9.16 10.37
CA PHE A 254 22.84 -8.41 10.83
C PHE A 254 23.20 -7.07 11.49
N GLN A 255 24.45 -6.61 11.38
CA GLN A 255 24.85 -5.28 11.84
C GLN A 255 24.46 -4.22 10.82
N ILE A 256 23.34 -3.55 11.07
CA ILE A 256 22.86 -2.41 10.27
C ILE A 256 22.53 -1.24 11.22
N SER A 257 22.95 -0.02 10.82
CA SER A 257 22.54 1.17 11.56
C SER A 257 21.04 1.46 11.35
N PRO A 258 20.28 1.81 12.39
CA PRO A 258 18.89 2.21 12.25
C PRO A 258 18.65 3.28 11.17
N SER A 259 19.61 4.21 10.99
CA SER A 259 19.52 5.26 9.96
C SER A 259 19.47 4.75 8.51
N GLN A 260 19.89 3.52 8.26
CA GLN A 260 19.82 2.88 6.96
C GLN A 260 18.47 2.17 6.73
N MET A 261 17.70 1.94 7.80
CA MET A 261 16.41 1.30 7.73
C MET A 261 15.35 2.26 7.19
N LEU A 262 14.47 1.76 6.34
CA LEU A 262 13.48 2.57 5.64
C LEU A 262 12.48 3.27 6.58
N ASP A 263 12.08 2.61 7.66
CA ASP A 263 11.18 3.20 8.65
C ASP A 263 11.81 4.41 9.37
N PHE A 264 13.13 4.38 9.64
CA PHE A 264 13.84 5.54 10.16
C PHE A 264 13.87 6.68 9.13
N GLN A 265 14.14 6.37 7.87
CA GLN A 265 14.20 7.38 6.80
C GLN A 265 12.83 8.05 6.61
N ILE A 266 11.74 7.29 6.68
CA ILE A 266 10.37 7.82 6.65
C ILE A 266 10.12 8.75 7.86
N ALA A 267 10.53 8.35 9.05
CA ALA A 267 10.37 9.16 10.25
C ALA A 267 11.21 10.46 10.17
N ASP A 268 12.44 10.39 9.63
CA ASP A 268 13.28 11.59 9.44
C ASP A 268 12.69 12.55 8.39
N GLU A 269 12.16 12.05 7.28
CA GLU A 269 11.47 12.91 6.29
C GLU A 269 10.23 13.58 6.90
N ASN A 270 9.47 12.89 7.75
CA ASN A 270 8.35 13.49 8.50
C ASN A 270 8.84 14.60 9.45
N ARG A 271 9.95 14.39 10.15
CA ARG A 271 10.59 15.43 11.00
C ARG A 271 11.04 16.63 10.16
N ARG A 272 11.65 16.39 8.99
CA ARG A 272 12.08 17.46 8.06
C ARG A 272 10.87 18.25 7.54
N LEU A 273 9.76 17.57 7.22
CA LEU A 273 8.51 18.20 6.80
C LEU A 273 7.94 19.08 7.91
N SER A 274 7.92 18.58 9.16
CA SER A 274 7.49 19.34 10.32
C SER A 274 8.36 20.59 10.57
N LEU A 275 9.69 20.48 10.42
CA LEU A 275 10.61 21.61 10.50
C LEU A 275 10.31 22.67 9.42
N LEU A 276 10.01 22.25 8.19
CA LEU A 276 9.68 23.18 7.11
C LEU A 276 8.33 23.85 7.34
N THR A 277 7.37 23.13 7.92
CA THR A 277 6.08 23.70 8.35
C THR A 277 6.28 24.76 9.43
N LEU A 278 7.11 24.51 10.42
CA LEU A 278 7.49 25.52 11.42
C LEU A 278 8.16 26.74 10.76
N LYS A 279 9.12 26.51 9.86
CA LYS A 279 9.77 27.61 9.11
C LYS A 279 8.74 28.44 8.32
N MET A 280 7.79 27.76 7.66
CA MET A 280 6.72 28.44 6.90
C MET A 280 5.87 29.34 7.82
N LYS A 281 5.54 28.87 9.05
CA LYS A 281 4.80 29.69 10.04
C LYS A 281 5.64 30.85 10.56
N LYS A 282 6.92 30.67 10.81
CA LYS A 282 7.82 31.76 11.24
C LYS A 282 7.96 32.86 10.19
N VAL A 283 8.04 32.49 8.89
CA VAL A 283 8.18 33.48 7.82
C VAL A 283 6.87 34.06 7.32
N SER A 284 5.72 33.65 7.86
CA SER A 284 4.42 34.21 7.50
C SER A 284 4.23 35.67 7.93
N ALA A 285 5.05 36.17 8.87
CA ALA A 285 5.09 37.57 9.27
C ALA A 285 5.88 38.46 8.28
N ILE A 286 6.61 37.87 7.33
CA ILE A 286 7.35 38.61 6.30
C ILE A 286 6.35 39.11 5.25
N PRO A 287 6.43 40.38 4.83
CA PRO A 287 5.57 40.93 3.78
C PRO A 287 5.61 40.10 2.49
N SER A 288 4.47 39.97 1.82
CA SER A 288 4.38 39.41 0.48
C SER A 288 4.07 40.48 -0.56
N VAL A 289 4.59 40.27 -1.75
CA VAL A 289 4.45 41.22 -2.88
C VAL A 289 3.88 40.46 -4.07
N SER A 290 2.80 41.00 -4.65
CA SER A 290 2.19 40.51 -5.89
C SER A 290 1.96 41.65 -6.85
N GLY A 291 2.16 41.44 -8.14
CA GLY A 291 1.78 42.32 -9.20
C GLY A 291 0.52 41.83 -9.90
N PHE A 292 -0.23 42.74 -10.46
CA PHE A 292 -1.36 42.42 -11.31
C PHE A 292 -1.48 43.37 -12.50
N PHE A 293 -2.08 42.86 -13.56
CA PHE A 293 -2.55 43.60 -14.71
C PHE A 293 -4.03 43.28 -14.93
N SER A 294 -4.82 44.33 -15.21
CA SER A 294 -6.25 44.15 -15.47
C SER A 294 -6.66 45.01 -16.67
N HIS A 295 -7.35 44.37 -17.60
CA HIS A 295 -8.04 45.04 -18.70
C HIS A 295 -9.52 44.70 -18.60
N GLN A 296 -10.37 45.72 -18.58
CA GLN A 296 -11.81 45.59 -18.37
C GLN A 296 -12.54 46.38 -19.45
N GLU A 297 -13.53 45.77 -20.06
CA GLU A 297 -14.48 46.40 -20.96
C GLU A 297 -15.85 46.45 -20.27
N THR A 298 -16.46 47.63 -20.21
CA THR A 298 -17.76 47.83 -19.56
C THR A 298 -18.78 48.37 -20.55
N ALA A 299 -19.93 47.70 -20.65
CA ALA A 299 -21.09 48.19 -21.40
C ALA A 299 -22.17 48.66 -20.42
N LEU A 300 -22.56 49.91 -20.55
CA LEU A 300 -23.62 50.56 -19.77
C LEU A 300 -24.84 50.81 -20.69
N ARG A 301 -25.99 50.20 -20.39
CA ARG A 301 -27.16 50.14 -21.26
C ARG A 301 -28.46 50.34 -20.48
N ASN A 302 -29.48 50.88 -21.13
CA ASN A 302 -30.85 50.91 -20.60
C ASN A 302 -31.75 49.87 -21.25
N GLU A 303 -31.29 49.23 -22.36
CA GLU A 303 -31.96 48.17 -23.06
C GLU A 303 -30.98 47.02 -23.30
N PHE A 304 -31.50 45.78 -23.51
CA PHE A 304 -30.68 44.61 -23.79
C PHE A 304 -30.18 44.61 -25.24
N ASN A 305 -29.13 45.39 -25.49
CA ASN A 305 -28.51 45.55 -26.81
C ASN A 305 -26.96 45.40 -26.75
N LEU A 306 -26.48 44.47 -25.88
CA LEU A 306 -25.06 44.27 -25.60
C LEU A 306 -24.23 43.92 -26.85
N PHE A 307 -24.84 43.36 -27.89
CA PHE A 307 -24.17 42.94 -29.13
C PHE A 307 -24.34 43.96 -30.26
N SER A 308 -24.96 45.13 -30.01
CA SER A 308 -25.11 46.16 -31.00
C SER A 308 -23.76 46.85 -31.28
N VAL A 309 -23.39 46.92 -32.55
CA VAL A 309 -22.11 47.52 -32.99
C VAL A 309 -22.08 49.04 -32.79
N ASP A 310 -23.26 49.67 -32.77
CA ASP A 310 -23.39 51.11 -32.63
C ASP A 310 -23.26 51.61 -31.18
N GLN A 311 -23.15 50.71 -30.24
CA GLN A 311 -23.07 51.06 -28.82
C GLN A 311 -21.66 50.82 -28.27
N PRO A 312 -20.99 51.83 -27.67
CA PRO A 312 -19.60 51.72 -27.23
C PRO A 312 -19.45 50.83 -26.01
N TRP A 313 -18.35 50.08 -25.97
CA TRP A 313 -17.80 49.53 -24.74
C TRP A 313 -16.73 50.49 -24.21
N TYR A 314 -16.64 50.61 -22.90
CA TYR A 314 -15.72 51.55 -22.23
C TYR A 314 -14.54 50.76 -21.65
N PRO A 315 -13.32 50.87 -22.26
CA PRO A 315 -12.15 50.18 -21.78
C PRO A 315 -11.56 50.85 -20.53
N SER A 316 -11.10 49.99 -19.60
CA SER A 316 -10.28 50.43 -18.47
C SER A 316 -9.10 49.47 -18.34
N THR A 317 -7.87 49.97 -18.42
CA THR A 317 -6.65 49.19 -18.33
C THR A 317 -5.75 49.76 -17.26
N PHE A 318 -5.34 48.89 -16.31
CA PHE A 318 -4.45 49.32 -15.24
C PHE A 318 -3.62 48.13 -14.75
N TRP A 319 -2.50 48.44 -14.14
CA TRP A 319 -1.63 47.49 -13.43
C TRP A 319 -1.28 48.06 -12.06
N GLY A 320 -0.86 47.19 -11.18
CA GLY A 320 -0.49 47.59 -9.84
C GLY A 320 0.34 46.55 -9.11
N ILE A 321 0.82 46.94 -7.96
CA ILE A 321 1.55 46.08 -7.03
C ILE A 321 0.80 46.10 -5.69
N ASN A 322 0.51 44.90 -5.15
CA ASN A 322 -0.04 44.74 -3.83
C ASN A 322 1.05 44.26 -2.87
N ILE A 323 1.27 44.99 -1.78
CA ILE A 323 2.17 44.63 -0.71
C ILE A 323 1.31 44.33 0.52
N ASN A 324 1.29 43.03 0.95
CA ASN A 324 0.55 42.63 2.13
C ASN A 324 1.53 42.51 3.31
N ILE A 325 1.32 43.35 4.35
CA ILE A 325 2.17 43.44 5.54
C ILE A 325 1.30 43.11 6.76
N PRO A 326 1.44 41.91 7.37
CA PRO A 326 0.73 41.59 8.61
C PRO A 326 1.37 42.35 9.78
N ILE A 327 0.71 43.41 10.27
CA ILE A 327 1.24 44.25 11.35
C ILE A 327 0.83 43.73 12.74
N PHE A 328 -0.43 43.36 12.89
CA PHE A 328 -0.96 42.90 14.16
C PHE A 328 -2.00 41.80 13.95
N THR A 329 -1.81 40.65 14.59
CA THR A 329 -2.64 39.44 14.45
C THR A 329 -3.27 39.00 15.77
N SER A 330 -3.40 39.91 16.75
CA SER A 330 -3.98 39.62 18.08
C SER A 330 -3.40 38.36 18.77
N GLY A 331 -2.10 38.07 18.51
CA GLY A 331 -1.42 36.90 19.08
C GLY A 331 -1.58 35.60 18.30
N GLU A 332 -2.46 35.54 17.28
CA GLU A 332 -2.69 34.32 16.47
C GLU A 332 -1.38 33.78 15.84
N SER A 333 -0.60 34.63 15.20
CA SER A 333 0.67 34.24 14.56
C SER A 333 1.67 33.63 15.56
N LEU A 334 1.75 34.18 16.77
CA LEU A 334 2.60 33.66 17.85
C LEU A 334 2.10 32.26 18.32
N ALA A 335 0.78 32.13 18.52
CA ALA A 335 0.17 30.87 18.96
C ALA A 335 0.35 29.76 17.92
N VAL A 336 0.10 30.04 16.64
CA VAL A 336 0.28 29.08 15.52
C VAL A 336 1.75 28.72 15.34
N THR A 337 2.66 29.67 15.49
CA THR A 337 4.11 29.39 15.44
C THR A 337 4.51 28.50 16.61
N LYS A 338 3.98 28.76 17.82
CA LYS A 338 4.26 27.94 19.01
C LYS A 338 3.69 26.52 18.88
N GLN A 339 2.50 26.35 18.32
CA GLN A 339 1.94 25.04 17.99
C GLN A 339 2.86 24.27 17.05
N SER A 340 3.30 24.90 15.94
CA SER A 340 4.20 24.26 14.98
C SER A 340 5.58 23.93 15.58
N GLU A 341 6.07 24.72 16.57
CA GLU A 341 7.29 24.39 17.33
C GLU A 341 7.10 23.13 18.19
N LEU A 342 5.96 23.00 18.83
CA LEU A 342 5.61 21.81 19.63
C LEU A 342 5.40 20.59 18.75
N ASP A 343 4.80 20.73 17.57
CA ASP A 343 4.67 19.66 16.59
C ASP A 343 6.04 19.21 16.06
N PHE A 344 6.96 20.14 15.85
CA PHE A 344 8.33 19.78 15.48
C PHE A 344 9.02 19.01 16.60
N LYS A 345 8.94 19.44 17.86
CA LYS A 345 9.47 18.70 19.02
C LYS A 345 8.86 17.30 19.14
N LYS A 346 7.55 17.18 18.88
CA LYS A 346 6.86 15.89 18.85
C LYS A 346 7.43 14.99 17.75
N SER A 347 7.76 15.53 16.58
CA SER A 347 8.37 14.76 15.47
C SER A 347 9.81 14.32 15.79
N GLU A 348 10.58 15.12 16.55
CA GLU A 348 11.91 14.73 17.05
C GLU A 348 11.81 13.58 18.05
N ASN A 349 10.85 13.64 18.98
CA ASN A 349 10.60 12.55 19.93
C ASN A 349 10.17 11.27 19.21
N LEU A 350 9.32 11.40 18.17
CA LEU A 350 8.89 10.27 17.36
C LEU A 350 10.07 9.62 16.63
N LEU A 351 10.95 10.41 16.01
CA LEU A 351 12.16 9.89 15.35
C LEU A 351 13.02 9.08 16.33
N ARG A 352 13.26 9.61 17.55
CA ARG A 352 14.00 8.89 18.59
C ARG A 352 13.29 7.61 19.01
N SER A 353 11.97 7.65 19.18
CA SER A 353 11.17 6.46 19.50
C SER A 353 11.28 5.39 18.42
N VAL A 354 11.21 5.79 17.12
CA VAL A 354 11.40 4.88 15.98
C VAL A 354 12.82 4.29 15.99
N GLU A 355 13.84 5.08 16.25
CA GLU A 355 15.22 4.61 16.32
C GLU A 355 15.40 3.52 17.39
N GLU A 356 14.92 3.76 18.61
CA GLU A 356 15.00 2.77 19.70
C GLU A 356 14.11 1.54 19.41
N GLY A 357 12.92 1.75 18.83
CA GLY A 357 12.05 0.66 18.39
C GLY A 357 12.73 -0.24 17.34
N LEU A 358 13.43 0.33 16.38
CA LEU A 358 14.15 -0.42 15.34
C LEU A 358 15.34 -1.22 15.93
N LYS A 359 16.08 -0.66 16.91
CA LYS A 359 17.12 -1.39 17.63
C LYS A 359 16.55 -2.62 18.36
N GLN A 360 15.45 -2.41 19.07
CA GLN A 360 14.73 -3.49 19.77
C GLN A 360 14.21 -4.54 18.79
N GLN A 361 13.59 -4.13 17.68
CA GLN A 361 13.05 -5.02 16.66
C GLN A 361 14.16 -5.85 15.99
N LEU A 362 15.31 -5.24 15.67
CA LEU A 362 16.47 -5.94 15.11
C LEU A 362 17.00 -7.01 16.08
N SER A 363 17.12 -6.67 17.36
CA SER A 363 17.54 -7.63 18.40
C SER A 363 16.56 -8.80 18.52
N GLN A 364 15.25 -8.52 18.53
CA GLN A 364 14.20 -9.54 18.59
C GLN A 364 14.26 -10.47 17.38
N LEU A 365 14.25 -9.91 16.16
CA LEU A 365 14.25 -10.71 14.93
C LEU A 365 15.52 -11.54 14.77
N SER A 366 16.68 -11.02 15.22
CA SER A 366 17.93 -11.78 15.25
C SER A 366 17.84 -12.96 16.21
N THR A 367 17.23 -12.75 17.38
CA THR A 367 16.98 -13.83 18.36
C THR A 367 16.00 -14.88 17.79
N ASP A 368 14.91 -14.43 17.19
CA ASP A 368 13.89 -15.33 16.57
C ASP A 368 14.51 -16.18 15.46
N TYR A 369 15.40 -15.60 14.63
CA TYR A 369 16.12 -16.33 13.59
C TYR A 369 17.01 -17.43 14.17
N ASN A 370 17.80 -17.10 15.20
CA ASN A 370 18.69 -18.07 15.84
C ASN A 370 17.91 -19.21 16.53
N LEU A 371 16.81 -18.87 17.21
CA LEU A 371 15.93 -19.88 17.82
C LEU A 371 15.29 -20.78 16.76
N ALA A 372 14.85 -20.22 15.63
CA ALA A 372 14.29 -20.99 14.54
C ALA A 372 15.34 -21.91 13.86
N LEU A 373 16.58 -21.44 13.72
CA LEU A 373 17.70 -22.24 13.22
C LEU A 373 17.98 -23.42 14.14
N PHE A 374 18.12 -23.17 15.44
CA PHE A 374 18.36 -24.22 16.45
C PHE A 374 17.21 -25.23 16.50
N ALA A 375 15.96 -24.75 16.43
CA ALA A 375 14.79 -25.63 16.39
C ALA A 375 14.79 -26.53 15.16
N LEU A 376 15.14 -26.00 13.98
CA LEU A 376 15.23 -26.78 12.73
C LEU A 376 16.28 -27.90 12.84
N GLU A 377 17.44 -27.62 13.41
CA GLU A 377 18.51 -28.62 13.60
C GLU A 377 18.05 -29.75 14.54
N ASN A 378 17.47 -29.39 15.68
CA ASN A 378 16.94 -30.39 16.64
C ASN A 378 15.80 -31.23 16.03
N ASP A 379 14.90 -30.60 15.27
CA ASP A 379 13.77 -31.31 14.66
C ASP A 379 14.21 -32.27 13.54
N LYS A 380 15.32 -31.94 12.84
CA LYS A 380 15.97 -32.91 11.90
C LYS A 380 16.44 -34.18 12.64
N GLU A 381 17.13 -34.00 13.76
CA GLU A 381 17.62 -35.13 14.56
C GLU A 381 16.43 -35.93 15.17
N ASN A 382 15.40 -35.22 15.66
CA ASN A 382 14.18 -35.87 16.17
C ASN A 382 13.47 -36.69 15.10
N LEU A 383 13.40 -36.22 13.86
CA LEU A 383 12.82 -37.00 12.76
C LEU A 383 13.63 -38.27 12.49
N ILE A 384 14.96 -38.17 12.39
CA ILE A 384 15.83 -39.36 12.20
C ILE A 384 15.62 -40.39 13.31
N LEU A 385 15.54 -39.93 14.56
CA LEU A 385 15.33 -40.81 15.72
C LEU A 385 13.95 -41.44 15.70
N SER A 386 12.88 -40.68 15.41
CA SER A 386 11.51 -41.19 15.33
C SER A 386 11.33 -42.19 14.20
N GLN A 387 11.94 -42.00 13.04
CA GLN A 387 11.98 -42.95 11.94
C GLN A 387 12.66 -44.26 12.35
N LYS A 388 13.78 -44.21 13.08
CA LYS A 388 14.47 -45.40 13.60
C LYS A 388 13.60 -46.13 14.61
N ILE A 389 12.92 -45.43 15.51
CA ILE A 389 12.00 -46.00 16.49
C ILE A 389 10.84 -46.69 15.76
N SER A 390 10.18 -46.01 14.82
CA SER A 390 9.06 -46.56 14.04
C SER A 390 9.44 -47.84 13.30
N LYS A 391 10.59 -47.81 12.60
CA LYS A 391 11.10 -48.99 11.89
C LYS A 391 11.40 -50.17 12.81
N ASN A 392 12.08 -49.92 13.94
CA ASN A 392 12.43 -50.98 14.92
C ASN A 392 11.17 -51.54 15.60
N THR A 393 10.19 -50.70 15.92
CA THR A 393 8.91 -51.12 16.51
C THR A 393 8.15 -52.02 15.54
N LEU A 394 8.10 -51.72 14.26
CA LEU A 394 7.49 -52.53 13.22
C LEU A 394 8.16 -53.90 13.08
N VAL A 395 9.50 -53.96 13.09
CA VAL A 395 10.24 -55.25 13.06
C VAL A 395 9.87 -56.12 14.27
N ARG A 396 9.95 -55.56 15.48
CA ARG A 396 9.62 -56.28 16.72
C ARG A 396 8.14 -56.71 16.79
N PHE A 397 7.24 -55.94 16.20
CA PHE A 397 5.85 -56.31 16.06
C PHE A 397 5.70 -57.57 15.18
N LYS A 398 6.38 -57.66 14.05
CA LYS A 398 6.39 -58.85 13.18
C LYS A 398 6.96 -60.10 13.89
N GLU A 399 7.85 -59.92 14.87
CA GLU A 399 8.39 -60.96 15.72
C GLU A 399 7.49 -61.30 16.91
N GLY A 400 6.30 -60.70 17.06
CA GLY A 400 5.37 -60.89 18.16
C GLY A 400 5.79 -60.26 19.49
N LEU A 401 6.84 -59.41 19.50
CA LEU A 401 7.40 -58.81 20.72
C LEU A 401 6.79 -57.44 21.04
N LYS A 402 5.95 -56.92 20.17
CA LYS A 402 5.26 -55.62 20.31
C LYS A 402 3.80 -55.73 19.88
N SER A 403 2.95 -54.80 20.37
CA SER A 403 1.52 -54.76 20.04
C SER A 403 1.23 -53.85 18.85
N GLY A 404 0.03 -53.97 18.26
CA GLY A 404 -0.46 -53.01 17.26
C GLY A 404 -0.53 -51.55 17.79
N LEU A 405 -0.78 -51.41 19.10
CA LEU A 405 -0.74 -50.09 19.77
C LEU A 405 0.66 -49.46 19.72
N ASP A 406 1.71 -50.26 20.00
CA ASP A 406 3.10 -49.78 19.93
C ASP A 406 3.44 -49.29 18.51
N VAL A 407 3.00 -50.03 17.47
CA VAL A 407 3.19 -49.62 16.05
C VAL A 407 2.44 -48.35 15.76
N ALA A 408 1.15 -48.27 16.15
CA ALA A 408 0.34 -47.05 15.95
C ALA A 408 0.93 -45.83 16.64
N GLN A 409 1.46 -45.99 17.87
CA GLN A 409 2.11 -44.90 18.61
C GLN A 409 3.41 -44.46 17.94
N ALA A 410 4.28 -45.39 17.52
CA ALA A 410 5.52 -45.11 16.84
C ALA A 410 5.29 -44.38 15.50
N GLN A 411 4.28 -44.80 14.72
CA GLN A 411 3.89 -44.14 13.48
C GLN A 411 3.34 -42.70 13.73
N ASN A 412 2.48 -42.54 14.74
CA ASN A 412 1.98 -41.20 15.10
C ASN A 412 3.12 -40.26 15.56
N GLN A 413 4.12 -40.79 16.27
CA GLN A 413 5.30 -40.03 16.69
C GLN A 413 6.15 -39.59 15.49
N GLU A 414 6.36 -40.48 14.50
CA GLU A 414 7.06 -40.16 13.26
C GLU A 414 6.33 -39.07 12.46
N ILE A 415 5.01 -39.19 12.26
CA ILE A 415 4.19 -38.19 11.59
C ILE A 415 4.25 -36.84 12.33
N SER A 416 4.24 -36.86 13.67
CA SER A 416 4.38 -35.66 14.48
C SER A 416 5.75 -34.98 14.29
N ALA A 417 6.83 -35.78 14.26
CA ALA A 417 8.18 -35.26 14.03
C ALA A 417 8.35 -34.70 12.62
N GLN A 418 7.72 -35.30 11.59
CA GLN A 418 7.68 -34.78 10.24
C GLN A 418 6.99 -33.41 10.17
N ASN A 419 5.81 -33.30 10.80
CA ASN A 419 5.07 -32.03 10.86
C ASN A 419 5.84 -30.96 11.63
N GLN A 420 6.51 -31.31 12.72
CA GLN A 420 7.32 -30.40 13.52
C GLN A 420 8.52 -29.87 12.69
N LEU A 421 9.21 -30.72 11.94
CA LEU A 421 10.29 -30.34 11.06
C LEU A 421 9.83 -29.34 9.98
N LEU A 422 8.68 -29.60 9.34
CA LEU A 422 8.11 -28.66 8.36
C LEU A 422 7.77 -27.31 9.00
N GLN A 423 7.20 -27.33 10.20
CA GLN A 423 6.87 -26.10 10.92
C GLN A 423 8.14 -25.32 11.29
N SER A 424 9.20 -25.96 11.75
CA SER A 424 10.48 -25.33 12.09
C SER A 424 11.16 -24.76 10.83
N HIS A 425 11.07 -25.46 9.70
CA HIS A 425 11.57 -24.96 8.43
C HIS A 425 10.80 -23.69 7.98
N PHE A 426 9.46 -23.72 8.09
CA PHE A 426 8.64 -22.54 7.81
C PHE A 426 8.97 -21.36 8.71
N ASN A 427 9.12 -21.62 10.03
CA ASN A 427 9.46 -20.57 11.00
C ASN A 427 10.81 -19.93 10.70
N LEU A 428 11.80 -20.72 10.28
CA LEU A 428 13.12 -20.20 9.88
C LEU A 428 13.03 -19.33 8.61
N LEU A 429 12.30 -19.79 7.59
CA LEU A 429 12.08 -19.00 6.37
C LEU A 429 11.38 -17.68 6.68
N GLN A 430 10.37 -17.69 7.55
CA GLN A 430 9.65 -16.50 7.99
C GLN A 430 10.53 -15.54 8.82
N ALA A 431 11.33 -16.07 9.74
CA ALA A 431 12.25 -15.27 10.55
C ALA A 431 13.29 -14.57 9.66
N LYS A 432 13.87 -15.31 8.71
CA LYS A 432 14.79 -14.75 7.71
C LYS A 432 14.13 -13.67 6.87
N LEU A 433 12.94 -13.94 6.34
CA LEU A 433 12.19 -12.99 5.51
C LEU A 433 11.95 -11.65 6.23
N LYS A 434 11.51 -11.69 7.49
CA LYS A 434 11.29 -10.49 8.32
C LYS A 434 12.58 -9.72 8.56
N LEU A 435 13.69 -10.43 8.79
CA LEU A 435 14.99 -9.85 9.01
C LEU A 435 15.53 -9.19 7.74
N ASP A 436 15.43 -9.88 6.59
CA ASP A 436 15.83 -9.35 5.28
C ASP A 436 15.00 -8.09 4.90
N LYS A 437 13.70 -8.08 5.21
CA LYS A 437 12.84 -6.90 5.05
C LYS A 437 13.32 -5.72 5.90
N LEU A 438 13.57 -5.95 7.19
CA LEU A 438 14.03 -4.89 8.11
C LEU A 438 15.35 -4.27 7.63
N MET A 439 16.21 -5.09 7.02
CA MET A 439 17.49 -4.67 6.46
C MET A 439 17.40 -4.10 5.02
N ASN A 440 16.20 -3.98 4.44
CA ASN A 440 15.96 -3.57 3.04
C ASN A 440 16.68 -4.48 2.01
N LYS A 441 16.77 -5.80 2.26
CA LYS A 441 17.44 -6.78 1.39
C LYS A 441 16.50 -7.64 0.54
N LEU A 442 15.19 -7.33 0.52
CA LEU A 442 14.20 -8.04 -0.30
C LEU A 442 14.16 -7.55 -1.75
#